data_c43dc797a00009d879973dfed25e80b5
#
_entry.id   c43dc797a00009d879973dfed25e80b5
#
_cell.length_a   1.000
_cell.length_b   1.000
_cell.length_c   1.000
_cell.angle_alpha   90.00
_cell.angle_beta   90.00
_cell.angle_gamma   90.00
#
_symmetry.space_group_name_H-M   'P 1'
#
loop_
_entity.id
_entity.type
_entity.pdbx_description
1 polymer ?
#
loop_
_entity_poly.entity_id
_entity_poly.type
_entity_poly.pdbx_seq_one_letter_code
_entity_poly.pdbx_strand_id
1 'polypeptide(L)'
;MSAKIPKTVSIITIGDELLIGQTIDTNSAWMAQALNKAGFSISRRVAIGDHWNHIWNALNEEEAKNDIILITGGLGPTSDDITKPLLCSYFGGKLIIDEKAKENVIEIFTKKLNRPLIDRNLKQAEVPDVCKVIHNKRGTAPGMWFEKEGKIFVSMPGVPFEMKGMMEEYVIPELLNRFEITPVEHRTLLTAGIGESFLAELLQEFEESLPKGIKLAYLPNYGMVRLRLSTIEVFDDNQLLENNFNQLKNIVKDYLVIDKDITLQEAISEKLKSSAKTLALAESCTGGYISHLITLIPGSSTFFLGGIVSYSNDLKSNLLGVPIETLSSYGAVSFETVKKMAEGVREKTGADYGLAVSGIMGPTGDTPEKPLGYVCVAFSSAQTTEVTSFRFRFDRKRNIELTAVYALDFLRKSIG
;
A
#
# COMPACT_ATOMS: atom_id res chain seq x y z
N MET A 1 -0.87 20.18 -32.27
CA MET A 1 -1.87 19.11 -32.11
C MET A 1 -2.74 19.46 -30.92
N SER A 2 -4.08 19.33 -30.99
CA SER A 2 -4.95 19.60 -29.86
C SER A 2 -4.61 18.63 -28.72
N ALA A 3 -4.34 19.15 -27.51
CA ALA A 3 -4.09 18.32 -26.35
C ALA A 3 -5.29 17.39 -26.17
N LYS A 4 -5.07 16.05 -26.24
CA LYS A 4 -6.13 15.07 -25.97
C LYS A 4 -6.50 15.18 -24.49
N ILE A 5 -7.73 15.58 -24.20
CA ILE A 5 -8.27 15.64 -22.85
C ILE A 5 -8.28 14.20 -22.30
N PRO A 6 -7.62 13.93 -21.16
CA PRO A 6 -7.63 12.60 -20.59
C PRO A 6 -9.05 12.16 -20.22
N LYS A 7 -9.38 10.89 -20.47
CA LYS A 7 -10.67 10.30 -20.11
C LYS A 7 -10.87 10.33 -18.60
N THR A 8 -12.01 10.83 -18.17
CA THR A 8 -12.36 10.97 -16.75
C THR A 8 -13.02 9.72 -16.22
N VAL A 9 -12.58 9.28 -15.04
CA VAL A 9 -13.11 8.08 -14.36
C VAL A 9 -13.64 8.45 -12.98
N SER A 10 -14.86 8.00 -12.69
CA SER A 10 -15.41 7.97 -11.34
C SER A 10 -15.44 6.54 -10.80
N ILE A 11 -15.23 6.39 -9.49
CA ILE A 11 -15.27 5.11 -8.80
C ILE A 11 -16.33 5.17 -7.70
N ILE A 12 -17.33 4.30 -7.77
CA ILE A 12 -18.40 4.15 -6.79
C ILE A 12 -18.14 2.86 -5.99
N THR A 13 -18.01 2.97 -4.69
CA THR A 13 -17.93 1.84 -3.76
C THR A 13 -19.24 1.72 -2.98
N ILE A 14 -19.81 0.53 -2.97
CA ILE A 14 -21.11 0.24 -2.35
C ILE A 14 -20.89 -0.66 -1.14
N GLY A 15 -21.40 -0.24 0.02
CA GLY A 15 -21.34 -0.99 1.27
C GLY A 15 -21.61 -0.08 2.48
N ASP A 16 -22.57 -0.45 3.32
CA ASP A 16 -22.88 0.27 4.56
C ASP A 16 -21.70 0.26 5.53
N GLU A 17 -20.89 -0.82 5.54
CA GLU A 17 -19.68 -0.96 6.38
C GLU A 17 -18.59 0.08 6.03
N LEU A 18 -18.59 0.57 4.79
CA LEU A 18 -17.67 1.64 4.35
C LEU A 18 -18.10 2.99 4.95
N LEU A 19 -19.42 3.26 4.96
CA LEU A 19 -19.96 4.53 5.48
C LEU A 19 -19.78 4.67 6.98
N ILE A 20 -19.98 3.60 7.74
CA ILE A 20 -19.79 3.62 9.20
C ILE A 20 -18.31 3.48 9.61
N GLY A 21 -17.39 3.33 8.64
CA GLY A 21 -15.95 3.21 8.89
C GLY A 21 -15.51 1.86 9.49
N GLN A 22 -16.36 0.84 9.44
CA GLN A 22 -16.01 -0.52 9.89
C GLN A 22 -14.97 -1.16 8.97
N THR A 23 -15.05 -0.86 7.68
CA THR A 23 -14.11 -1.30 6.66
C THR A 23 -13.51 -0.10 5.95
N ILE A 24 -12.19 -0.11 5.73
CA ILE A 24 -11.51 0.92 4.94
C ILE A 24 -11.66 0.59 3.45
N ASP A 25 -12.08 1.57 2.65
CA ASP A 25 -12.16 1.43 1.19
C ASP A 25 -10.79 1.31 0.53
N THR A 26 -10.29 0.10 0.48
CA THR A 26 -9.05 -0.25 -0.21
C THR A 26 -9.26 -0.47 -1.70
N ASN A 27 -10.49 -0.78 -2.13
CA ASN A 27 -10.81 -1.05 -3.53
C ASN A 27 -10.69 0.20 -4.39
N SER A 28 -11.37 1.29 -4.03
CA SER A 28 -11.28 2.53 -4.80
C SER A 28 -9.87 3.11 -4.80
N ALA A 29 -9.13 2.96 -3.69
CA ALA A 29 -7.75 3.41 -3.63
C ALA A 29 -6.86 2.65 -4.62
N TRP A 30 -6.98 1.32 -4.68
CA TRP A 30 -6.21 0.48 -5.58
C TRP A 30 -6.60 0.73 -7.06
N MET A 31 -7.93 0.77 -7.36
CA MET A 31 -8.40 1.08 -8.71
C MET A 31 -7.90 2.43 -9.21
N ALA A 32 -7.96 3.46 -8.35
CA ALA A 32 -7.47 4.80 -8.69
C ALA A 32 -5.98 4.79 -9.03
N GLN A 33 -5.15 4.08 -8.26
CA GLN A 33 -3.72 3.94 -8.53
C GLN A 33 -3.45 3.20 -9.85
N ALA A 34 -4.13 2.08 -10.08
CA ALA A 34 -3.96 1.27 -11.27
C ALA A 34 -4.37 2.03 -12.56
N LEU A 35 -5.50 2.74 -12.51
CA LEU A 35 -5.99 3.55 -13.63
C LEU A 35 -5.13 4.78 -13.89
N ASN A 36 -4.69 5.47 -12.84
CA ASN A 36 -3.79 6.62 -12.98
C ASN A 36 -2.47 6.20 -13.63
N LYS A 37 -1.91 5.04 -13.23
CA LYS A 37 -0.73 4.45 -13.87
C LYS A 37 -0.98 4.11 -15.34
N ALA A 38 -2.21 3.74 -15.70
CA ALA A 38 -2.61 3.49 -17.08
C ALA A 38 -2.95 4.78 -17.88
N GLY A 39 -2.89 5.96 -17.26
CA GLY A 39 -3.08 7.27 -17.90
C GLY A 39 -4.50 7.83 -17.84
N PHE A 40 -5.39 7.21 -17.05
CA PHE A 40 -6.74 7.74 -16.84
C PHE A 40 -6.78 8.78 -15.71
N SER A 41 -7.60 9.82 -15.88
CA SER A 41 -7.81 10.84 -14.86
C SER A 41 -8.94 10.45 -13.91
N ILE A 42 -8.63 10.28 -12.63
CA ILE A 42 -9.65 9.99 -11.61
C ILE A 42 -10.25 11.30 -11.13
N SER A 43 -11.52 11.52 -11.48
CA SER A 43 -12.24 12.74 -11.11
C SER A 43 -12.79 12.67 -9.68
N ARG A 44 -13.31 11.49 -9.29
CA ARG A 44 -14.02 11.33 -8.02
C ARG A 44 -14.00 9.87 -7.55
N ARG A 45 -14.01 9.68 -6.23
CA ARG A 45 -14.29 8.42 -5.55
C ARG A 45 -15.45 8.67 -4.58
N VAL A 46 -16.47 7.83 -4.65
CA VAL A 46 -17.72 8.00 -3.89
C VAL A 46 -18.01 6.69 -3.16
N ALA A 47 -18.17 6.75 -1.85
CA ALA A 47 -18.68 5.64 -1.06
C ALA A 47 -20.16 5.86 -0.75
N ILE A 48 -21.00 4.85 -0.96
CA ILE A 48 -22.44 4.90 -0.75
C ILE A 48 -22.94 3.61 -0.07
N GLY A 49 -24.08 3.72 0.60
CA GLY A 49 -24.72 2.56 1.23
C GLY A 49 -25.52 1.71 0.24
N ASP A 50 -25.89 0.51 0.70
CA ASP A 50 -26.67 -0.49 -0.04
C ASP A 50 -28.16 -0.11 -0.14
N HIS A 51 -28.45 1.11 -0.60
CA HIS A 51 -29.80 1.64 -0.78
C HIS A 51 -30.07 2.00 -2.25
N TRP A 52 -31.20 1.54 -2.79
CA TRP A 52 -31.59 1.74 -4.18
C TRP A 52 -31.42 3.20 -4.64
N ASN A 53 -32.02 4.14 -3.91
CA ASN A 53 -31.99 5.55 -4.29
C ASN A 53 -30.58 6.15 -4.21
N HIS A 54 -29.73 5.70 -3.28
CA HIS A 54 -28.36 6.19 -3.17
C HIS A 54 -27.53 5.76 -4.39
N ILE A 55 -27.65 4.48 -4.77
CA ILE A 55 -26.92 3.94 -5.94
C ILE A 55 -27.44 4.60 -7.22
N TRP A 56 -28.76 4.71 -7.37
CA TRP A 56 -29.38 5.34 -8.56
C TRP A 56 -28.94 6.79 -8.75
N ASN A 57 -28.99 7.59 -7.69
CA ASN A 57 -28.58 8.99 -7.73
C ASN A 57 -27.08 9.14 -8.01
N ALA A 58 -26.24 8.32 -7.38
CA ALA A 58 -24.81 8.33 -7.64
C ALA A 58 -24.50 7.98 -9.10
N LEU A 59 -25.16 6.99 -9.69
CA LEU A 59 -25.00 6.67 -11.11
C LEU A 59 -25.35 7.85 -12.01
N ASN A 60 -26.47 8.53 -11.77
CA ASN A 60 -26.88 9.70 -12.54
C ASN A 60 -25.90 10.87 -12.40
N GLU A 61 -25.44 11.14 -11.17
CA GLU A 61 -24.48 12.22 -10.91
C GLU A 61 -23.14 11.98 -11.60
N GLU A 62 -22.64 10.75 -11.52
CA GLU A 62 -21.34 10.40 -12.08
C GLU A 62 -21.41 10.22 -13.61
N GLU A 63 -22.52 9.71 -14.14
CA GLU A 63 -22.79 9.67 -15.58
C GLU A 63 -22.71 11.06 -16.20
N ALA A 64 -23.28 12.08 -15.54
CA ALA A 64 -23.29 13.44 -16.08
C ALA A 64 -21.89 14.06 -16.24
N LYS A 65 -20.89 13.59 -15.48
CA LYS A 65 -19.57 14.24 -15.32
C LYS A 65 -18.39 13.45 -15.86
N ASN A 66 -18.58 12.14 -16.08
CA ASN A 66 -17.46 11.23 -16.38
C ASN A 66 -17.68 10.43 -17.65
N ASP A 67 -16.60 9.98 -18.25
CA ASP A 67 -16.59 9.08 -19.41
C ASP A 67 -16.72 7.61 -18.98
N ILE A 68 -16.21 7.29 -17.79
CA ILE A 68 -16.09 5.92 -17.27
C ILE A 68 -16.54 5.91 -15.81
N ILE A 69 -17.45 5.02 -15.46
CA ILE A 69 -17.97 4.81 -14.11
C ILE A 69 -17.66 3.38 -13.67
N LEU A 70 -16.77 3.22 -12.69
CA LEU A 70 -16.46 1.93 -12.10
C LEU A 70 -17.23 1.76 -10.79
N ILE A 71 -17.82 0.61 -10.60
CA ILE A 71 -18.68 0.27 -9.47
C ILE A 71 -18.11 -0.99 -8.81
N THR A 72 -18.01 -1.01 -7.49
CA THR A 72 -17.60 -2.22 -6.75
C THR A 72 -18.43 -2.39 -5.49
N GLY A 73 -18.95 -3.60 -5.26
CA GLY A 73 -19.80 -3.97 -4.13
C GLY A 73 -21.23 -4.34 -4.52
N GLY A 74 -21.98 -4.94 -3.59
CA GLY A 74 -23.38 -5.31 -3.74
C GLY A 74 -23.69 -6.37 -4.80
N LEU A 75 -22.73 -7.24 -5.17
CA LEU A 75 -22.91 -8.32 -6.14
C LEU A 75 -23.00 -9.72 -5.51
N GLY A 76 -23.03 -9.80 -4.20
CA GLY A 76 -23.13 -11.07 -3.47
C GLY A 76 -24.51 -11.74 -3.59
N PRO A 77 -24.73 -12.85 -2.85
CA PRO A 77 -25.98 -13.62 -2.90
C PRO A 77 -26.98 -13.23 -1.81
N THR A 78 -26.73 -12.20 -1.03
CA THR A 78 -27.55 -11.80 0.12
C THR A 78 -28.64 -10.80 -0.29
N SER A 79 -29.60 -10.55 0.58
CA SER A 79 -30.76 -9.71 0.28
C SER A 79 -30.43 -8.21 0.18
N ASP A 80 -29.32 -7.82 0.75
CA ASP A 80 -28.73 -6.50 0.71
C ASP A 80 -27.91 -6.25 -0.57
N ASP A 81 -27.57 -7.32 -1.32
CA ASP A 81 -26.88 -7.22 -2.61
C ASP A 81 -27.82 -6.79 -3.74
N ILE A 82 -28.17 -5.52 -3.78
CA ILE A 82 -29.17 -4.95 -4.71
C ILE A 82 -28.57 -4.38 -6.00
N THR A 83 -27.25 -4.36 -6.14
CA THR A 83 -26.57 -3.73 -7.29
C THR A 83 -26.96 -4.34 -8.63
N LYS A 84 -27.06 -5.67 -8.75
CA LYS A 84 -27.48 -6.33 -10.02
C LYS A 84 -28.88 -5.95 -10.48
N PRO A 85 -29.94 -6.12 -9.67
CA PRO A 85 -31.30 -5.73 -10.09
C PRO A 85 -31.43 -4.25 -10.34
N LEU A 86 -30.68 -3.41 -9.61
CA LEU A 86 -30.64 -1.97 -9.84
C LEU A 86 -30.03 -1.65 -11.21
N LEU A 87 -28.87 -2.18 -11.52
CA LEU A 87 -28.21 -1.98 -12.83
C LEU A 87 -29.07 -2.52 -13.97
N CYS A 88 -29.75 -3.67 -13.76
CA CYS A 88 -30.71 -4.19 -14.71
C CYS A 88 -31.82 -3.17 -15.02
N SER A 89 -32.38 -2.54 -14.00
CA SER A 89 -33.40 -1.49 -14.16
C SER A 89 -32.83 -0.20 -14.77
N TYR A 90 -31.61 0.19 -14.36
CA TYR A 90 -30.95 1.41 -14.83
C TYR A 90 -30.65 1.39 -16.33
N PHE A 91 -30.24 0.22 -16.84
CA PHE A 91 -29.93 0.03 -18.27
C PHE A 91 -31.08 -0.58 -19.08
N GLY A 92 -32.24 -0.82 -18.47
CA GLY A 92 -33.45 -1.27 -19.16
C GLY A 92 -33.40 -2.73 -19.63
N GLY A 93 -32.68 -3.61 -18.91
CA GLY A 93 -32.55 -5.02 -19.24
C GLY A 93 -33.44 -5.96 -18.43
N LYS A 94 -33.21 -7.27 -18.58
CA LYS A 94 -33.78 -8.35 -17.80
C LYS A 94 -32.66 -9.23 -17.25
N LEU A 95 -32.84 -9.76 -16.05
CA LEU A 95 -31.89 -10.72 -15.49
C LEU A 95 -32.00 -12.06 -16.23
N ILE A 96 -30.87 -12.55 -16.71
CA ILE A 96 -30.72 -13.86 -17.35
C ILE A 96 -29.58 -14.61 -16.68
N ILE A 97 -29.57 -15.93 -16.80
CA ILE A 97 -28.44 -16.75 -16.34
C ILE A 97 -27.37 -16.75 -17.43
N ASP A 98 -26.15 -16.33 -17.08
CA ASP A 98 -24.98 -16.58 -17.94
C ASP A 98 -24.45 -17.98 -17.68
N GLU A 99 -24.44 -18.84 -18.71
CA GLU A 99 -24.09 -20.25 -18.57
C GLU A 99 -22.61 -20.45 -18.14
N LYS A 100 -21.69 -19.59 -18.60
CA LYS A 100 -20.29 -19.69 -18.17
C LYS A 100 -20.09 -19.26 -16.71
N ALA A 101 -20.79 -18.24 -16.27
CA ALA A 101 -20.78 -17.85 -14.86
C ALA A 101 -21.39 -18.95 -13.99
N LYS A 102 -22.45 -19.61 -14.46
CA LYS A 102 -23.09 -20.76 -13.78
C LYS A 102 -22.14 -21.94 -13.67
N GLU A 103 -21.47 -22.32 -14.75
CA GLU A 103 -20.44 -23.36 -14.75
C GLU A 103 -19.33 -23.06 -13.74
N ASN A 104 -18.84 -21.81 -13.69
CA ASN A 104 -17.85 -21.38 -12.74
C ASN A 104 -18.34 -21.46 -11.28
N VAL A 105 -19.58 -21.05 -10.99
CA VAL A 105 -20.20 -21.19 -9.66
C VAL A 105 -20.25 -22.65 -9.26
N ILE A 106 -20.73 -23.53 -10.15
CA ILE A 106 -20.80 -24.98 -9.90
C ILE A 106 -19.40 -25.53 -9.60
N GLU A 107 -18.41 -25.18 -10.42
CA GLU A 107 -17.04 -25.65 -10.24
C GLU A 107 -16.45 -25.20 -8.88
N ILE A 108 -16.62 -23.94 -8.52
CA ILE A 108 -16.11 -23.43 -7.25
C ILE A 108 -16.74 -24.15 -6.06
N PHE A 109 -18.06 -24.30 -6.03
CA PHE A 109 -18.73 -24.92 -4.89
C PHE A 109 -18.47 -26.43 -4.82
N THR A 110 -18.53 -27.15 -5.95
CA THR A 110 -18.39 -28.59 -5.94
C THR A 110 -16.96 -29.11 -5.91
N LYS A 111 -16.04 -28.47 -6.70
CA LYS A 111 -14.66 -28.94 -6.81
C LYS A 111 -13.69 -28.26 -5.85
N LYS A 112 -13.78 -26.93 -5.69
CA LYS A 112 -12.82 -26.17 -4.88
C LYS A 112 -13.20 -26.13 -3.39
N LEU A 113 -14.49 -25.88 -3.09
CA LEU A 113 -14.96 -25.74 -1.70
C LEU A 113 -15.52 -27.04 -1.12
N ASN A 114 -15.80 -28.04 -1.95
CA ASN A 114 -16.45 -29.28 -1.57
C ASN A 114 -17.72 -29.06 -0.72
N ARG A 115 -18.58 -28.15 -1.16
CA ARG A 115 -19.82 -27.73 -0.49
C ARG A 115 -21.03 -27.99 -1.37
N PRO A 116 -22.22 -28.29 -0.80
CA PRO A 116 -23.44 -28.42 -1.57
C PRO A 116 -23.79 -27.10 -2.27
N LEU A 117 -24.22 -27.22 -3.52
CA LEU A 117 -24.74 -26.10 -4.30
C LEU A 117 -26.22 -25.89 -3.92
N ILE A 118 -26.56 -24.63 -3.58
CA ILE A 118 -27.95 -24.23 -3.28
C ILE A 118 -28.42 -23.20 -4.31
N ASP A 119 -29.73 -23.02 -4.48
CA ASP A 119 -30.31 -22.11 -5.48
C ASP A 119 -29.81 -20.68 -5.35
N ARG A 120 -29.58 -20.21 -4.12
CA ARG A 120 -29.00 -18.88 -3.87
C ARG A 120 -27.62 -18.72 -4.52
N ASN A 121 -26.80 -19.77 -4.57
CA ASN A 121 -25.50 -19.72 -5.22
C ASN A 121 -25.63 -19.63 -6.73
N LEU A 122 -26.61 -20.33 -7.32
CA LEU A 122 -26.88 -20.27 -8.77
C LEU A 122 -27.35 -18.88 -9.21
N LYS A 123 -28.09 -18.14 -8.37
CA LYS A 123 -28.48 -16.74 -8.64
C LYS A 123 -27.28 -15.80 -8.80
N GLN A 124 -26.09 -16.16 -8.32
CA GLN A 124 -24.90 -15.38 -8.58
C GLN A 124 -24.52 -15.32 -10.07
N ALA A 125 -24.93 -16.31 -10.85
CA ALA A 125 -24.75 -16.32 -12.30
C ALA A 125 -25.76 -15.46 -13.09
N GLU A 126 -26.75 -14.88 -12.42
CA GLU A 126 -27.69 -13.94 -13.05
C GLU A 126 -26.97 -12.63 -13.38
N VAL A 127 -27.20 -12.13 -14.60
CA VAL A 127 -26.68 -10.87 -15.11
C VAL A 127 -27.75 -10.17 -15.98
N PRO A 128 -27.73 -8.83 -16.10
CA PRO A 128 -28.57 -8.14 -17.09
C PRO A 128 -28.22 -8.56 -18.53
N ASP A 129 -29.24 -8.85 -19.34
CA ASP A 129 -29.08 -9.25 -20.76
C ASP A 129 -28.47 -8.15 -21.65
N VAL A 130 -28.41 -6.93 -21.15
CA VAL A 130 -27.85 -5.74 -21.80
C VAL A 130 -26.37 -5.50 -21.44
N CYS A 131 -25.75 -6.35 -20.62
CA CYS A 131 -24.35 -6.21 -20.28
C CYS A 131 -23.45 -7.19 -21.04
N LYS A 132 -22.17 -6.84 -21.19
CA LYS A 132 -21.11 -7.80 -21.53
C LYS A 132 -20.55 -8.35 -20.22
N VAL A 133 -20.60 -9.68 -20.07
CA VAL A 133 -20.18 -10.36 -18.84
C VAL A 133 -18.66 -10.40 -18.74
N ILE A 134 -18.13 -10.01 -17.59
CA ILE A 134 -16.72 -10.17 -17.23
C ILE A 134 -16.60 -11.40 -16.33
N HIS A 135 -15.98 -12.46 -16.84
CA HIS A 135 -15.89 -13.72 -16.10
C HIS A 135 -14.90 -13.61 -14.94
N ASN A 136 -15.37 -14.03 -13.75
CA ASN A 136 -14.60 -14.02 -12.53
C ASN A 136 -13.84 -15.34 -12.35
N LYS A 137 -12.55 -15.35 -12.63
CA LYS A 137 -11.71 -16.56 -12.40
C LYS A 137 -11.36 -16.78 -10.91
N ARG A 138 -11.55 -15.76 -10.07
CA ARG A 138 -11.12 -15.74 -8.66
C ARG A 138 -12.26 -15.87 -7.66
N GLY A 139 -13.52 -15.85 -8.13
CA GLY A 139 -14.71 -15.92 -7.29
C GLY A 139 -15.98 -16.25 -8.09
N THR A 140 -17.13 -16.14 -7.45
CA THR A 140 -18.43 -16.60 -8.01
C THR A 140 -19.24 -15.51 -8.69
N ALA A 141 -19.13 -14.24 -8.26
CA ALA A 141 -19.90 -13.15 -8.82
C ALA A 141 -19.24 -12.62 -10.10
N PRO A 142 -19.90 -12.68 -11.28
CA PRO A 142 -19.36 -12.08 -12.50
C PRO A 142 -19.36 -10.58 -12.43
N GLY A 143 -18.43 -9.93 -13.13
CA GLY A 143 -18.48 -8.50 -13.41
C GLY A 143 -19.36 -8.23 -14.62
N MET A 144 -19.77 -6.97 -14.77
CA MET A 144 -20.69 -6.53 -15.81
C MET A 144 -20.18 -5.23 -16.44
N TRP A 145 -20.11 -5.21 -17.77
CA TRP A 145 -19.73 -4.06 -18.56
C TRP A 145 -20.92 -3.55 -19.34
N PHE A 146 -21.26 -2.30 -19.18
CA PHE A 146 -22.34 -1.62 -19.89
C PHE A 146 -21.80 -0.44 -20.70
N GLU A 147 -22.52 -0.14 -21.76
CA GLU A 147 -22.28 1.04 -22.60
C GLU A 147 -23.58 1.84 -22.78
N LYS A 148 -23.52 3.12 -22.49
CA LYS A 148 -24.66 4.02 -22.64
C LYS A 148 -24.17 5.39 -23.11
N GLU A 149 -24.68 5.86 -24.22
CA GLU A 149 -24.37 7.19 -24.78
C GLU A 149 -22.87 7.50 -24.87
N GLY A 150 -22.07 6.52 -25.28
CA GLY A 150 -20.62 6.64 -25.42
C GLY A 150 -19.85 6.57 -24.10
N LYS A 151 -20.51 6.37 -22.98
CA LYS A 151 -19.92 6.18 -21.65
C LYS A 151 -19.85 4.71 -21.28
N ILE A 152 -18.93 4.39 -20.41
CA ILE A 152 -18.66 3.02 -19.95
C ILE A 152 -18.99 2.90 -18.48
N PHE A 153 -19.71 1.83 -18.12
CA PHE A 153 -19.99 1.46 -16.73
C PHE A 153 -19.49 0.04 -16.51
N VAL A 154 -18.74 -0.16 -15.44
CA VAL A 154 -18.23 -1.48 -15.08
C VAL A 154 -18.54 -1.78 -13.63
N SER A 155 -19.31 -2.83 -13.38
CA SER A 155 -19.61 -3.30 -12.03
C SER A 155 -18.82 -4.56 -11.70
N MET A 156 -18.20 -4.58 -10.52
CA MET A 156 -17.30 -5.64 -10.05
C MET A 156 -17.62 -6.02 -8.60
N PRO A 157 -17.25 -7.24 -8.17
CA PRO A 157 -17.40 -7.67 -6.77
C PRO A 157 -16.69 -6.76 -5.78
N GLY A 158 -17.21 -6.69 -4.54
CA GLY A 158 -16.56 -5.99 -3.43
C GLY A 158 -15.31 -6.67 -2.88
N VAL A 159 -15.13 -7.98 -3.12
CA VAL A 159 -13.95 -8.73 -2.66
C VAL A 159 -12.69 -8.24 -3.38
N PRO A 160 -11.68 -7.71 -2.64
CA PRO A 160 -10.52 -7.05 -3.28
C PRO A 160 -9.75 -7.95 -4.24
N PHE A 161 -9.58 -9.22 -3.92
CA PHE A 161 -8.86 -10.18 -4.75
C PHE A 161 -9.55 -10.45 -6.10
N GLU A 162 -10.88 -10.51 -6.09
CA GLU A 162 -11.71 -10.70 -7.29
C GLU A 162 -11.69 -9.45 -8.17
N MET A 163 -11.96 -8.29 -7.57
CA MET A 163 -11.97 -6.98 -8.25
C MET A 163 -10.63 -6.69 -8.92
N LYS A 164 -9.52 -6.88 -8.22
CA LYS A 164 -8.17 -6.67 -8.78
C LYS A 164 -7.92 -7.56 -9.99
N GLY A 165 -8.31 -8.83 -9.93
CA GLY A 165 -8.18 -9.74 -11.06
C GLY A 165 -8.94 -9.29 -12.29
N MET A 166 -10.19 -8.84 -12.13
CA MET A 166 -10.98 -8.30 -13.24
C MET A 166 -10.39 -7.03 -13.82
N MET A 167 -9.92 -6.11 -12.97
CA MET A 167 -9.27 -4.86 -13.40
C MET A 167 -8.02 -5.15 -14.24
N GLU A 168 -7.12 -6.02 -13.74
CA GLU A 168 -5.85 -6.32 -14.38
C GLU A 168 -6.00 -7.12 -15.68
N GLU A 169 -6.87 -8.15 -15.66
CA GLU A 169 -6.99 -9.10 -16.75
C GLU A 169 -7.97 -8.65 -17.85
N TYR A 170 -8.91 -7.76 -17.53
CA TYR A 170 -9.96 -7.39 -18.47
C TYR A 170 -10.21 -5.87 -18.57
N VAL A 171 -10.55 -5.19 -17.46
CA VAL A 171 -11.08 -3.83 -17.52
C VAL A 171 -10.04 -2.83 -18.04
N ILE A 172 -8.84 -2.81 -17.45
CA ILE A 172 -7.77 -1.89 -17.88
C ILE A 172 -7.34 -2.18 -19.32
N PRO A 173 -7.06 -3.42 -19.75
CA PRO A 173 -6.74 -3.72 -21.15
C PRO A 173 -7.84 -3.29 -22.13
N GLU A 174 -9.11 -3.54 -21.83
CA GLU A 174 -10.23 -3.17 -22.69
C GLU A 174 -10.39 -1.64 -22.81
N LEU A 175 -10.20 -0.90 -21.69
CA LEU A 175 -10.20 0.57 -21.69
C LEU A 175 -9.05 1.13 -22.53
N LEU A 176 -7.84 0.57 -22.42
CA LEU A 176 -6.68 0.98 -23.20
C LEU A 176 -6.86 0.69 -24.69
N ASN A 177 -7.49 -0.43 -25.06
CA ASN A 177 -7.80 -0.75 -26.45
C ASN A 177 -8.84 0.21 -27.04
N ARG A 178 -9.77 0.72 -26.22
CA ARG A 178 -10.88 1.57 -26.67
C ARG A 178 -10.49 3.05 -26.77
N PHE A 179 -9.61 3.49 -25.89
CA PHE A 179 -9.20 4.88 -25.81
C PHE A 179 -7.70 5.01 -26.14
N GLU A 180 -7.38 5.91 -27.04
CA GLU A 180 -5.99 6.33 -27.23
C GLU A 180 -5.59 7.20 -26.03
N ILE A 181 -4.97 6.59 -25.05
CA ILE A 181 -4.53 7.25 -23.81
C ILE A 181 -3.02 7.45 -23.88
N THR A 182 -2.58 8.66 -23.58
CA THR A 182 -1.18 8.93 -23.31
C THR A 182 -0.97 8.82 -21.80
N PRO A 183 -0.13 7.87 -21.34
CA PRO A 183 0.12 7.70 -19.91
C PRO A 183 0.67 8.99 -19.29
N VAL A 184 0.17 9.33 -18.11
CA VAL A 184 0.82 10.32 -17.24
C VAL A 184 2.10 9.69 -16.70
N GLU A 185 3.23 10.32 -16.98
CA GLU A 185 4.49 9.84 -16.46
C GLU A 185 4.74 10.36 -15.04
N HIS A 186 5.24 9.48 -14.20
CA HIS A 186 5.64 9.79 -12.83
C HIS A 186 7.09 9.39 -12.60
N ARG A 187 7.81 10.23 -11.86
CA ARG A 187 9.10 9.89 -11.26
C ARG A 187 9.00 10.15 -9.77
N THR A 188 9.27 9.14 -8.99
CA THR A 188 9.12 9.19 -7.53
C THR A 188 10.45 8.86 -6.87
N LEU A 189 10.78 9.60 -5.85
CA LEU A 189 11.87 9.28 -4.94
C LEU A 189 11.39 9.31 -3.50
N LEU A 190 12.08 8.57 -2.65
CA LEU A 190 11.83 8.52 -1.21
C LEU A 190 12.93 9.26 -0.47
N THR A 191 12.56 10.16 0.44
CA THR A 191 13.47 10.83 1.38
C THR A 191 13.19 10.41 2.82
N ALA A 192 14.20 10.45 3.67
CA ALA A 192 14.10 10.21 5.11
C ALA A 192 15.00 11.17 5.91
N GLY A 193 14.64 11.40 7.19
CA GLY A 193 15.42 12.24 8.09
C GLY A 193 15.19 13.74 7.93
N ILE A 194 14.23 14.15 7.12
CA ILE A 194 13.83 15.55 6.94
C ILE A 194 12.29 15.65 6.92
N GLY A 195 11.75 16.68 7.54
CA GLY A 195 10.31 16.94 7.56
C GLY A 195 9.82 17.61 6.27
N GLU A 196 8.52 17.49 5.98
CA GLU A 196 7.87 18.04 4.78
C GLU A 196 8.08 19.54 4.63
N SER A 197 7.93 20.33 5.71
CA SER A 197 8.09 21.79 5.67
C SER A 197 9.52 22.22 5.31
N PHE A 198 10.52 21.51 5.83
CA PHE A 198 11.92 21.78 5.48
C PHE A 198 12.25 21.37 4.05
N LEU A 199 11.65 20.27 3.58
CA LEU A 199 11.76 19.87 2.15
C LEU A 199 11.12 20.91 1.25
N ALA A 200 9.95 21.43 1.61
CA ALA A 200 9.26 22.44 0.82
C ALA A 200 10.08 23.75 0.73
N GLU A 201 10.71 24.18 1.84
CA GLU A 201 11.63 25.32 1.83
C GLU A 201 12.87 25.05 0.97
N LEU A 202 13.48 23.87 1.10
CA LEU A 202 14.64 23.47 0.30
C LEU A 202 14.35 23.41 -1.19
N LEU A 203 13.12 23.07 -1.58
CA LEU A 203 12.70 22.86 -2.96
C LEU A 203 11.94 24.04 -3.56
N GLN A 204 11.78 25.17 -2.84
CA GLN A 204 10.97 26.30 -3.29
C GLN A 204 11.42 26.81 -4.66
N GLU A 205 12.71 27.14 -4.82
CA GLU A 205 13.25 27.65 -6.10
C GLU A 205 13.11 26.61 -7.24
N PHE A 206 13.31 25.35 -6.91
CA PHE A 206 13.13 24.25 -7.88
C PHE A 206 11.67 24.16 -8.32
N GLU A 207 10.73 24.21 -7.40
CA GLU A 207 9.29 24.13 -7.68
C GLU A 207 8.81 25.31 -8.54
N GLU A 208 9.29 26.53 -8.24
CA GLU A 208 9.02 27.73 -9.03
C GLU A 208 9.62 27.68 -10.44
N SER A 209 10.72 26.93 -10.63
CA SER A 209 11.40 26.77 -11.94
C SER A 209 10.80 25.65 -12.79
N LEU A 210 9.88 24.82 -12.26
CA LEU A 210 9.32 23.70 -13.02
C LEU A 210 8.57 24.18 -14.27
N PRO A 211 8.77 23.50 -15.42
CA PRO A 211 8.01 23.77 -16.62
C PRO A 211 6.50 23.63 -16.41
N LYS A 212 5.72 24.45 -17.11
CA LYS A 212 4.27 24.26 -17.18
C LYS A 212 4.00 22.84 -17.66
N GLY A 213 3.12 22.11 -16.93
CA GLY A 213 2.80 20.71 -17.22
C GLY A 213 3.64 19.69 -16.46
N ILE A 214 4.60 20.08 -15.63
CA ILE A 214 5.22 19.21 -14.61
C ILE A 214 4.81 19.71 -13.23
N LYS A 215 4.41 18.79 -12.36
CA LYS A 215 3.99 19.10 -10.99
C LYS A 215 4.78 18.27 -9.99
N LEU A 216 5.27 18.92 -8.92
CA LEU A 216 5.81 18.27 -7.75
C LEU A 216 4.70 17.99 -6.72
N ALA A 217 4.72 16.82 -6.12
CA ALA A 217 3.87 16.45 -5.00
C ALA A 217 4.70 15.94 -3.83
N TYR A 218 4.36 16.39 -2.63
CA TYR A 218 4.89 15.91 -1.36
C TYR A 218 3.91 14.90 -0.79
N LEU A 219 4.39 13.70 -0.48
CA LEU A 219 3.59 12.59 0.05
C LEU A 219 4.20 12.11 1.37
N PRO A 220 3.90 12.82 2.48
CA PRO A 220 4.49 12.52 3.78
C PRO A 220 3.96 11.21 4.36
N ASN A 221 4.86 10.45 5.00
CA ASN A 221 4.51 9.24 5.74
C ASN A 221 5.59 8.95 6.80
N TYR A 222 5.22 8.93 8.09
CA TYR A 222 6.03 8.45 9.22
C TYR A 222 7.53 8.77 9.16
N GLY A 223 7.90 10.07 9.15
CA GLY A 223 9.31 10.49 9.15
C GLY A 223 10.02 10.35 7.80
N MET A 224 9.27 10.04 6.77
CA MET A 224 9.70 10.00 5.37
C MET A 224 8.78 10.86 4.52
N VAL A 225 9.29 11.35 3.40
CA VAL A 225 8.49 12.06 2.40
C VAL A 225 8.81 11.48 1.03
N ARG A 226 7.78 11.02 0.31
CA ARG A 226 7.92 10.77 -1.12
C ARG A 226 7.77 12.06 -1.88
N LEU A 227 8.69 12.33 -2.79
CA LEU A 227 8.60 13.42 -3.75
C LEU A 227 8.28 12.82 -5.11
N ARG A 228 7.19 13.27 -5.73
CA ARG A 228 6.74 12.77 -7.02
C ARG A 228 6.61 13.90 -8.02
N LEU A 229 7.40 13.84 -9.08
CA LEU A 229 7.21 14.64 -10.28
C LEU A 229 6.24 13.90 -11.21
N SER A 230 5.26 14.63 -11.72
CA SER A 230 4.24 14.09 -12.63
C SER A 230 4.06 15.01 -13.82
N THR A 231 3.93 14.44 -15.02
CA THR A 231 3.44 15.19 -16.17
C THR A 231 1.92 15.37 -16.05
N ILE A 232 1.40 16.56 -16.30
CA ILE A 232 -0.04 16.83 -16.42
C ILE A 232 -0.45 17.09 -17.86
N GLU A 233 0.53 17.20 -18.77
CA GLU A 233 0.38 17.35 -20.20
C GLU A 233 1.37 16.42 -20.91
N VAL A 234 1.10 16.11 -22.17
CA VAL A 234 2.01 15.35 -23.01
C VAL A 234 3.10 16.25 -23.54
N PHE A 235 4.35 15.89 -23.32
CA PHE A 235 5.50 16.60 -23.86
C PHE A 235 6.06 15.86 -25.07
N ASP A 236 6.49 16.62 -26.08
CA ASP A 236 7.25 16.08 -27.22
C ASP A 236 8.69 15.70 -26.81
N ASP A 237 9.17 16.27 -25.71
CA ASP A 237 10.50 15.97 -25.14
C ASP A 237 10.38 14.96 -23.98
N ASN A 238 10.65 13.70 -24.29
CA ASN A 238 10.66 12.61 -23.32
C ASN A 238 11.78 12.74 -22.27
N GLN A 239 12.75 13.66 -22.43
CA GLN A 239 13.83 13.87 -21.47
C GLN A 239 13.50 14.96 -20.44
N LEU A 240 12.49 15.78 -20.68
CA LEU A 240 12.17 16.91 -19.82
C LEU A 240 11.86 16.49 -18.39
N LEU A 241 11.03 15.45 -18.20
CA LEU A 241 10.72 14.91 -16.87
C LEU A 241 11.97 14.32 -16.21
N GLU A 242 12.78 13.58 -16.96
CA GLU A 242 14.00 12.94 -16.43
C GLU A 242 15.06 13.98 -16.01
N ASN A 243 15.24 15.05 -16.79
CA ASN A 243 16.16 16.13 -16.46
C ASN A 243 15.75 16.82 -15.14
N ASN A 244 14.47 17.14 -14.99
CA ASN A 244 13.96 17.74 -13.74
C ASN A 244 14.06 16.76 -12.57
N PHE A 245 13.85 15.46 -12.80
CA PHE A 245 14.00 14.46 -11.76
C PHE A 245 15.45 14.29 -11.30
N ASN A 246 16.41 14.37 -12.21
CA ASN A 246 17.84 14.35 -11.86
C ASN A 246 18.24 15.61 -11.07
N GLN A 247 17.70 16.77 -11.41
CA GLN A 247 17.91 17.99 -10.63
C GLN A 247 17.33 17.86 -9.22
N LEU A 248 16.10 17.35 -9.08
CA LEU A 248 15.47 17.06 -7.80
C LEU A 248 16.33 16.12 -6.94
N LYS A 249 16.83 15.03 -7.50
CA LYS A 249 17.72 14.08 -6.81
C LYS A 249 18.98 14.76 -6.27
N ASN A 250 19.59 15.65 -7.04
CA ASN A 250 20.79 16.37 -6.63
C ASN A 250 20.51 17.31 -5.46
N ILE A 251 19.37 18.00 -5.44
CA ILE A 251 19.00 18.90 -4.35
C ILE A 251 18.80 18.14 -3.04
N VAL A 252 18.11 16.99 -3.10
CA VAL A 252 17.76 16.21 -1.91
C VAL A 252 18.74 15.06 -1.60
N LYS A 253 19.92 15.03 -2.20
CA LYS A 253 20.88 13.90 -2.13
C LYS A 253 21.19 13.42 -0.71
N ASP A 254 21.30 14.36 0.26
CA ASP A 254 21.64 14.04 1.65
C ASP A 254 20.49 13.33 2.40
N TYR A 255 19.29 13.42 1.88
CA TYR A 255 18.06 12.82 2.43
C TYR A 255 17.54 11.67 1.58
N LEU A 256 18.11 11.45 0.38
CA LEU A 256 17.65 10.46 -0.57
C LEU A 256 17.81 9.03 -0.03
N VAL A 257 16.73 8.29 0.00
CA VAL A 257 16.72 6.85 0.31
C VAL A 257 16.87 6.04 -0.96
N ILE A 258 16.01 6.31 -1.94
CA ILE A 258 16.00 5.64 -3.25
C ILE A 258 15.21 6.48 -4.27
N ASP A 259 15.58 6.39 -5.52
CA ASP A 259 14.96 7.09 -6.66
C ASP A 259 13.92 6.22 -7.41
N LYS A 260 13.18 5.41 -6.65
CA LYS A 260 12.10 4.54 -7.13
C LYS A 260 10.87 4.68 -6.24
N ASP A 261 9.70 4.36 -6.79
CA ASP A 261 8.45 4.30 -6.01
C ASP A 261 8.31 2.98 -5.27
N ILE A 262 9.23 2.74 -4.34
CA ILE A 262 9.22 1.58 -3.46
C ILE A 262 9.29 2.00 -1.99
N THR A 263 9.07 1.06 -1.10
CA THR A 263 9.15 1.28 0.35
C THR A 263 10.59 1.22 0.85
N LEU A 264 10.82 1.75 2.06
CA LEU A 264 12.15 1.69 2.72
C LEU A 264 12.64 0.25 2.90
N GLN A 265 11.76 -0.67 3.30
CA GLN A 265 12.11 -2.08 3.47
C GLN A 265 12.42 -2.78 2.14
N GLU A 266 11.75 -2.41 1.05
CA GLU A 266 12.11 -2.89 -0.30
C GLU A 266 13.48 -2.35 -0.73
N ALA A 267 13.79 -1.08 -0.47
CA ALA A 267 15.10 -0.50 -0.76
C ALA A 267 16.23 -1.21 0.00
N ILE A 268 16.00 -1.52 1.30
CA ILE A 268 16.94 -2.31 2.10
C ILE A 268 17.09 -3.73 1.54
N SER A 269 15.97 -4.35 1.14
CA SER A 269 15.98 -5.69 0.53
C SER A 269 16.81 -5.72 -0.76
N GLU A 270 16.64 -4.74 -1.66
CA GLU A 270 17.45 -4.63 -2.88
C GLU A 270 18.94 -4.55 -2.54
N LYS A 271 19.29 -3.75 -1.53
CA LYS A 271 20.67 -3.54 -1.12
C LYS A 271 21.28 -4.80 -0.49
N LEU A 272 20.58 -5.47 0.43
CA LEU A 272 21.05 -6.70 1.04
C LEU A 272 21.23 -7.83 0.01
N LYS A 273 20.28 -7.97 -0.91
CA LYS A 273 20.37 -8.95 -2.00
C LYS A 273 21.55 -8.67 -2.95
N SER A 274 21.75 -7.41 -3.35
CA SER A 274 22.84 -7.04 -4.26
C SER A 274 24.22 -7.21 -3.66
N SER A 275 24.34 -7.03 -2.33
CA SER A 275 25.59 -7.24 -1.60
C SER A 275 25.77 -8.68 -1.07
N ALA A 276 24.81 -9.56 -1.30
CA ALA A 276 24.76 -10.93 -0.76
C ALA A 276 24.96 -10.96 0.77
N LYS A 277 24.34 -10.00 1.49
CA LYS A 277 24.43 -9.85 2.94
C LYS A 277 23.15 -10.27 3.63
N THR A 278 23.28 -10.82 4.82
CA THR A 278 22.20 -11.34 5.64
C THR A 278 21.92 -10.47 6.86
N LEU A 279 20.66 -10.46 7.29
CA LEU A 279 20.13 -9.67 8.41
C LEU A 279 19.43 -10.55 9.42
N ALA A 280 19.64 -10.26 10.71
CA ALA A 280 18.82 -10.76 11.81
C ALA A 280 18.34 -9.62 12.72
N LEU A 281 17.19 -9.79 13.35
CA LEU A 281 16.54 -8.77 14.17
C LEU A 281 16.37 -9.20 15.62
N ALA A 282 16.62 -8.29 16.57
CA ALA A 282 16.29 -8.44 17.98
C ALA A 282 15.27 -7.37 18.37
N GLU A 283 14.01 -7.77 18.55
CA GLU A 283 12.93 -6.86 18.83
C GLU A 283 12.45 -6.97 20.26
N SER A 284 12.32 -5.84 20.95
CA SER A 284 11.66 -5.73 22.23
C SER A 284 10.34 -4.95 22.08
N CYS A 285 10.41 -3.65 22.05
CA CYS A 285 9.24 -2.77 22.07
C CYS A 285 8.37 -2.82 20.79
N THR A 286 8.88 -3.28 19.68
CA THR A 286 8.17 -3.44 18.39
C THR A 286 7.47 -4.79 18.25
N GLY A 287 7.82 -5.77 19.11
CA GLY A 287 7.08 -7.03 19.22
C GLY A 287 7.02 -7.90 17.95
N GLY A 288 8.01 -7.79 17.07
CA GLY A 288 8.06 -8.51 15.79
C GLY A 288 7.57 -7.67 14.58
N TYR A 289 7.21 -6.40 14.79
CA TYR A 289 6.68 -5.57 13.72
C TYR A 289 7.71 -5.28 12.61
N ILE A 290 9.00 -5.10 12.95
CA ILE A 290 10.07 -4.93 11.95
C ILE A 290 10.25 -6.20 11.14
N SER A 291 10.27 -7.36 11.81
CA SER A 291 10.32 -8.67 11.16
C SER A 291 9.13 -8.88 10.21
N HIS A 292 7.93 -8.48 10.63
CA HIS A 292 6.74 -8.53 9.79
C HIS A 292 6.91 -7.68 8.52
N LEU A 293 7.37 -6.44 8.62
CA LEU A 293 7.60 -5.56 7.46
C LEU A 293 8.59 -6.16 6.45
N ILE A 294 9.66 -6.81 6.94
CA ILE A 294 10.65 -7.48 6.08
C ILE A 294 10.05 -8.73 5.41
N THR A 295 9.27 -9.52 6.14
CA THR A 295 8.69 -10.77 5.60
C THR A 295 7.53 -10.54 4.64
N LEU A 296 6.94 -9.35 4.59
CA LEU A 296 6.00 -8.97 3.53
C LEU A 296 6.64 -8.91 2.13
N ILE A 297 7.98 -8.85 2.06
CA ILE A 297 8.70 -8.76 0.78
C ILE A 297 8.91 -10.18 0.22
N PRO A 298 8.42 -10.49 -0.98
CA PRO A 298 8.68 -11.77 -1.62
C PRO A 298 10.18 -12.05 -1.76
N GLY A 299 10.58 -13.27 -1.39
CA GLY A 299 12.00 -13.68 -1.43
C GLY A 299 12.85 -13.10 -0.31
N SER A 300 12.27 -12.62 0.80
CA SER A 300 13.00 -12.17 1.99
C SER A 300 13.90 -13.26 2.62
N SER A 301 13.56 -14.54 2.47
CA SER A 301 14.35 -15.66 2.96
C SER A 301 15.79 -15.74 2.40
N THR A 302 16.09 -15.02 1.32
CA THR A 302 17.44 -14.99 0.75
C THR A 302 18.40 -14.10 1.55
N PHE A 303 17.89 -13.18 2.38
CA PHE A 303 18.70 -12.26 3.17
C PHE A 303 18.27 -12.14 4.63
N PHE A 304 17.04 -12.46 4.97
CA PHE A 304 16.52 -12.37 6.34
C PHE A 304 16.56 -13.75 7.01
N LEU A 305 17.47 -13.93 7.98
CA LEU A 305 17.64 -15.21 8.68
C LEU A 305 16.62 -15.42 9.79
N GLY A 306 16.08 -14.33 10.34
CA GLY A 306 15.05 -14.40 11.37
C GLY A 306 15.06 -13.23 12.34
N GLY A 307 14.06 -13.22 13.23
CA GLY A 307 13.92 -12.23 14.29
C GLY A 307 13.65 -12.89 15.64
N ILE A 308 14.28 -12.38 16.70
CA ILE A 308 14.08 -12.81 18.08
C ILE A 308 13.28 -11.70 18.80
N VAL A 309 12.05 -12.01 19.22
CA VAL A 309 11.24 -11.12 20.06
C VAL A 309 11.59 -11.38 21.52
N SER A 310 12.49 -10.56 22.07
CA SER A 310 12.97 -10.63 23.44
C SER A 310 12.27 -9.60 24.34
N TYR A 311 10.99 -9.83 24.65
CA TYR A 311 10.16 -8.84 25.34
C TYR A 311 10.52 -8.69 26.82
N SER A 312 10.76 -9.79 27.52
CA SER A 312 11.22 -9.79 28.93
C SER A 312 12.74 -9.66 29.04
N ASN A 313 13.23 -9.29 30.22
CA ASN A 313 14.66 -9.26 30.51
C ASN A 313 15.29 -10.67 30.47
N ASP A 314 14.56 -11.68 30.95
CA ASP A 314 15.03 -13.07 30.91
C ASP A 314 15.25 -13.55 29.46
N LEU A 315 14.36 -13.18 28.52
CA LEU A 315 14.56 -13.51 27.11
C LEU A 315 15.73 -12.74 26.48
N LYS A 316 15.98 -11.50 26.90
CA LYS A 316 17.17 -10.75 26.46
C LYS A 316 18.45 -11.48 26.89
N SER A 317 18.48 -11.96 28.12
CA SER A 317 19.63 -12.71 28.64
C SER A 317 19.76 -14.10 28.00
N ASN A 318 18.69 -14.90 28.07
CA ASN A 318 18.73 -16.29 27.64
C ASN A 318 18.89 -16.47 26.12
N LEU A 319 18.16 -15.67 25.32
CA LEU A 319 18.15 -15.80 23.88
C LEU A 319 19.22 -14.96 23.18
N LEU A 320 19.56 -13.79 23.71
CA LEU A 320 20.47 -12.85 23.05
C LEU A 320 21.83 -12.74 23.78
N GLY A 321 21.98 -13.36 24.94
CA GLY A 321 23.21 -13.31 25.73
C GLY A 321 23.49 -11.94 26.36
N VAL A 322 22.46 -11.12 26.56
CA VAL A 322 22.63 -9.85 27.30
C VAL A 322 22.99 -10.14 28.74
N PRO A 323 24.14 -9.66 29.26
CA PRO A 323 24.52 -9.89 30.65
C PRO A 323 23.48 -9.36 31.64
N ILE A 324 23.22 -10.13 32.72
CA ILE A 324 22.26 -9.73 33.77
C ILE A 324 22.73 -8.42 34.43
N GLU A 325 24.04 -8.26 34.58
CA GLU A 325 24.67 -7.05 35.11
C GLU A 325 24.38 -5.81 34.24
N THR A 326 24.33 -5.99 32.92
CA THR A 326 23.97 -4.90 31.97
C THR A 326 22.51 -4.50 32.18
N LEU A 327 21.62 -5.48 32.31
CA LEU A 327 20.18 -5.22 32.52
C LEU A 327 19.90 -4.58 33.88
N SER A 328 20.61 -4.99 34.94
CA SER A 328 20.43 -4.41 36.31
C SER A 328 21.04 -3.03 36.43
N SER A 329 22.17 -2.73 35.78
CA SER A 329 22.86 -1.45 35.88
C SER A 329 22.29 -0.37 34.97
N TYR A 330 21.92 -0.73 33.73
CA TYR A 330 21.49 0.23 32.69
C TYR A 330 20.00 0.11 32.31
N GLY A 331 19.35 -0.98 32.73
CA GLY A 331 17.96 -1.27 32.39
C GLY A 331 17.77 -1.81 30.96
N ALA A 332 16.56 -2.27 30.67
CA ALA A 332 16.20 -2.85 29.38
C ALA A 332 16.28 -1.86 28.18
N VAL A 333 16.09 -0.57 28.45
CA VAL A 333 16.12 0.49 27.45
C VAL A 333 17.36 1.34 27.68
N SER A 334 18.46 0.93 27.08
CA SER A 334 19.77 1.60 27.16
C SER A 334 20.62 1.26 25.95
N PHE A 335 21.64 2.06 25.70
CA PHE A 335 22.61 1.79 24.63
C PHE A 335 23.37 0.50 24.87
N GLU A 336 23.73 0.22 26.11
CA GLU A 336 24.43 -0.99 26.53
C GLU A 336 23.60 -2.24 26.21
N THR A 337 22.31 -2.18 26.55
CA THR A 337 21.41 -3.33 26.34
C THR A 337 21.17 -3.58 24.84
N VAL A 338 20.81 -2.55 24.06
CA VAL A 338 20.54 -2.76 22.63
C VAL A 338 21.77 -3.14 21.84
N LYS A 339 22.96 -2.65 22.25
CA LYS A 339 24.26 -3.08 21.70
C LYS A 339 24.42 -4.58 21.85
N LYS A 340 24.23 -5.09 23.07
CA LYS A 340 24.32 -6.54 23.33
C LYS A 340 23.25 -7.35 22.63
N MET A 341 22.04 -6.80 22.49
CA MET A 341 20.97 -7.45 21.72
C MET A 341 21.34 -7.58 20.24
N ALA A 342 21.89 -6.52 19.61
CA ALA A 342 22.30 -6.55 18.20
C ALA A 342 23.48 -7.50 17.94
N GLU A 343 24.49 -7.46 18.81
CA GLU A 343 25.62 -8.39 18.79
C GLU A 343 25.13 -9.83 18.96
N GLY A 344 24.29 -10.07 19.97
CA GLY A 344 23.79 -11.40 20.30
C GLY A 344 22.93 -12.02 19.20
N VAL A 345 22.02 -11.27 18.56
CA VAL A 345 21.21 -11.80 17.47
C VAL A 345 22.07 -12.11 16.24
N ARG A 346 23.02 -11.26 15.91
CA ARG A 346 23.96 -11.47 14.80
C ARG A 346 24.79 -12.75 15.00
N GLU A 347 25.38 -12.91 16.16
CA GLU A 347 26.21 -14.06 16.50
C GLU A 347 25.43 -15.38 16.53
N LYS A 348 24.24 -15.38 17.17
CA LYS A 348 23.42 -16.59 17.28
C LYS A 348 22.85 -17.09 15.98
N THR A 349 22.57 -16.18 15.05
CA THR A 349 22.02 -16.53 13.74
C THR A 349 23.08 -16.74 12.67
N GLY A 350 24.30 -16.25 12.90
CA GLY A 350 25.38 -16.23 11.90
C GLY A 350 25.11 -15.17 10.80
N ALA A 351 24.23 -14.18 11.05
CA ALA A 351 23.95 -13.12 10.10
C ALA A 351 25.16 -12.18 9.95
N ASP A 352 25.29 -11.55 8.77
CA ASP A 352 26.27 -10.48 8.56
C ASP A 352 25.95 -9.25 9.42
N TYR A 353 24.65 -8.95 9.56
CA TYR A 353 24.14 -7.79 10.27
C TYR A 353 23.10 -8.14 11.33
N GLY A 354 23.19 -7.49 12.48
CA GLY A 354 22.20 -7.53 13.54
C GLY A 354 21.60 -6.15 13.77
N LEU A 355 20.28 -6.04 13.80
CA LEU A 355 19.58 -4.82 14.20
C LEU A 355 18.76 -5.09 15.44
N ALA A 356 18.87 -4.22 16.47
CA ALA A 356 18.14 -4.37 17.71
C ALA A 356 17.38 -3.08 18.07
N VAL A 357 16.20 -3.25 18.70
CA VAL A 357 15.38 -2.14 19.21
C VAL A 357 14.87 -2.45 20.61
N SER A 358 14.95 -1.44 21.49
CA SER A 358 14.32 -1.47 22.81
C SER A 358 13.81 -0.08 23.18
N GLY A 359 12.61 0.04 23.76
CA GLY A 359 12.01 1.35 24.02
C GLY A 359 10.76 1.31 24.89
N ILE A 360 10.27 2.48 25.26
CA ILE A 360 9.09 2.71 26.08
C ILE A 360 7.97 3.26 25.20
N MET A 361 7.04 2.38 24.79
CA MET A 361 6.00 2.75 23.82
C MET A 361 4.80 3.47 24.45
N GLY A 362 4.66 3.41 25.79
CA GLY A 362 3.50 3.95 26.51
C GLY A 362 2.32 2.97 26.61
N PRO A 363 1.21 3.34 27.29
CA PRO A 363 0.99 4.65 27.93
C PRO A 363 1.72 4.83 29.28
N THR A 364 2.40 3.82 29.79
CA THR A 364 3.13 3.80 31.07
C THR A 364 4.55 3.27 30.88
N GLY A 365 5.37 3.32 31.94
CA GLY A 365 6.72 2.73 31.97
C GLY A 365 7.85 3.74 31.82
N ASP A 366 7.52 5.03 31.83
CA ASP A 366 8.49 6.11 31.78
C ASP A 366 9.17 6.39 33.14
N THR A 367 10.34 6.96 33.05
CA THR A 367 11.06 7.55 34.19
C THR A 367 11.51 8.96 33.81
N PRO A 368 11.96 9.80 34.78
CA PRO A 368 12.49 11.13 34.45
C PRO A 368 13.61 11.09 33.40
N GLU A 369 14.45 10.05 33.41
CA GLU A 369 15.59 9.89 32.50
C GLU A 369 15.18 9.24 31.18
N LYS A 370 14.12 8.42 31.18
CA LYS A 370 13.66 7.65 30.01
C LYS A 370 12.15 7.89 29.82
N PRO A 371 11.79 8.99 29.15
CA PRO A 371 10.39 9.38 28.97
C PRO A 371 9.66 8.46 27.98
N LEU A 372 8.32 8.54 27.95
CA LEU A 372 7.51 7.87 26.94
C LEU A 372 8.02 8.16 25.52
N GLY A 373 8.05 7.10 24.70
CA GLY A 373 8.55 7.15 23.33
C GLY A 373 10.08 7.18 23.20
N TYR A 374 10.83 7.04 24.30
CA TYR A 374 12.27 6.88 24.23
C TYR A 374 12.62 5.48 23.71
N VAL A 375 13.44 5.42 22.68
CA VAL A 375 13.83 4.19 21.98
C VAL A 375 15.33 4.21 21.73
N CYS A 376 15.98 3.09 22.05
CA CYS A 376 17.36 2.82 21.67
C CYS A 376 17.38 1.81 20.52
N VAL A 377 18.26 2.05 19.56
CA VAL A 377 18.48 1.21 18.38
C VAL A 377 19.96 0.91 18.26
N ALA A 378 20.30 -0.34 17.90
CA ALA A 378 21.69 -0.74 17.61
C ALA A 378 21.77 -1.52 16.31
N PHE A 379 22.78 -1.23 15.53
CA PHE A 379 23.23 -2.01 14.37
C PHE A 379 24.56 -2.69 14.72
N SER A 380 24.74 -3.96 14.35
CA SER A 380 25.98 -4.71 14.55
C SER A 380 26.42 -5.37 13.25
N SER A 381 27.67 -5.19 12.90
CA SER A 381 28.38 -5.91 11.85
C SER A 381 29.59 -6.64 12.42
N ALA A 382 30.38 -7.34 11.59
CA ALA A 382 31.63 -7.94 12.01
C ALA A 382 32.69 -6.90 12.44
N GLN A 383 32.58 -5.64 11.95
CA GLN A 383 33.59 -4.60 12.17
C GLN A 383 33.17 -3.60 13.28
N THR A 384 31.90 -3.32 13.41
CA THR A 384 31.42 -2.27 14.30
C THR A 384 30.05 -2.57 14.87
N THR A 385 29.77 -1.99 16.03
CA THR A 385 28.40 -1.89 16.56
C THR A 385 28.10 -0.43 16.87
N GLU A 386 27.12 0.11 16.16
CA GLU A 386 26.64 1.49 16.27
C GLU A 386 25.36 1.53 17.06
N VAL A 387 25.15 2.61 17.80
CA VAL A 387 23.94 2.83 18.60
C VAL A 387 23.38 4.24 18.39
N THR A 388 22.08 4.36 18.45
CA THR A 388 21.38 5.66 18.41
C THR A 388 20.13 5.62 19.27
N SER A 389 19.55 6.78 19.54
CA SER A 389 18.26 6.87 20.22
C SER A 389 17.32 7.85 19.55
N PHE A 390 16.04 7.62 19.70
CA PHE A 390 14.98 8.48 19.23
C PHE A 390 13.97 8.73 20.35
N ARG A 391 13.21 9.80 20.24
CA ARG A 391 12.11 10.11 21.14
C ARG A 391 10.87 10.51 20.36
N PHE A 392 9.86 9.66 20.42
CA PHE A 392 8.55 9.88 19.82
C PHE A 392 7.55 10.39 20.88
N ARG A 393 6.51 11.12 20.45
CA ARG A 393 5.53 11.73 21.37
C ARG A 393 4.10 11.46 20.92
N PHE A 394 3.86 10.21 20.54
CA PHE A 394 2.58 9.77 20.02
C PHE A 394 2.00 8.62 20.85
N ASP A 395 0.85 8.09 20.44
CA ASP A 395 0.30 6.87 21.03
C ASP A 395 1.21 5.65 20.78
N ARG A 396 0.94 4.58 21.52
CA ARG A 396 1.72 3.34 21.48
C ARG A 396 1.86 2.77 20.08
N LYS A 397 0.77 2.73 19.30
CA LYS A 397 0.78 2.17 17.95
C LYS A 397 1.72 2.98 17.04
N ARG A 398 1.56 4.28 17.06
CA ARG A 398 2.38 5.19 16.23
C ARG A 398 3.84 5.21 16.66
N ASN A 399 4.12 5.10 17.96
CA ASN A 399 5.50 4.96 18.47
C ASN A 399 6.17 3.68 17.95
N ILE A 400 5.45 2.54 17.87
CA ILE A 400 5.94 1.29 17.29
C ILE A 400 6.25 1.46 15.80
N GLU A 401 5.31 2.04 15.04
CA GLU A 401 5.46 2.27 13.60
C GLU A 401 6.65 3.19 13.29
N LEU A 402 6.78 4.29 14.00
CA LEU A 402 7.93 5.20 13.87
C LEU A 402 9.24 4.52 14.26
N THR A 403 9.25 3.72 15.34
CA THR A 403 10.45 2.97 15.73
C THR A 403 10.92 2.06 14.61
N ALA A 404 10.01 1.37 13.94
CA ALA A 404 10.36 0.51 12.82
C ALA A 404 10.96 1.30 11.65
N VAL A 405 10.37 2.42 11.28
CA VAL A 405 10.88 3.28 10.20
C VAL A 405 12.27 3.82 10.52
N TYR A 406 12.45 4.38 11.72
CA TYR A 406 13.74 4.98 12.10
C TYR A 406 14.83 3.93 12.31
N ALA A 407 14.49 2.75 12.82
CA ALA A 407 15.43 1.64 12.93
C ALA A 407 15.87 1.12 11.55
N LEU A 408 14.94 1.00 10.61
CA LEU A 408 15.25 0.61 9.24
C LEU A 408 16.06 1.67 8.49
N ASP A 409 15.78 2.96 8.69
CA ASP A 409 16.61 4.04 8.10
C ASP A 409 18.01 4.07 8.70
N PHE A 410 18.13 3.81 10.00
CA PHE A 410 19.45 3.65 10.66
C PHE A 410 20.20 2.47 10.06
N LEU A 411 19.57 1.29 9.91
CA LEU A 411 20.17 0.13 9.22
C LEU A 411 20.63 0.52 7.82
N ARG A 412 19.77 1.18 7.02
CA ARG A 412 20.11 1.60 5.65
C ARG A 412 21.39 2.46 5.59
N LYS A 413 21.52 3.40 6.52
CA LYS A 413 22.68 4.29 6.62
C LYS A 413 23.94 3.53 7.04
N SER A 414 23.81 2.57 7.96
CA SER A 414 24.94 1.79 8.48
C SER A 414 25.47 0.73 7.49
N ILE A 415 24.62 0.27 6.56
CA ILE A 415 25.07 -0.67 5.51
C ILE A 415 25.61 0.04 4.26
N GLY A 416 25.67 1.34 4.25
CA GLY A 416 26.32 2.20 3.22
C GLY A 416 25.45 2.46 2.01
#